data_62795e844003b36161e9c9b11b6a5a8c
#
_entry.id   62795e844003b36161e9c9b11b6a5a8c
#
_cell.length_a   1.000
_cell.length_b   1.000
_cell.length_c   1.000
_cell.angle_alpha   90.00
_cell.angle_beta   90.00
_cell.angle_gamma   90.00
#
_symmetry.space_group_name_H-M   'P 1'
#
loop_
_entity.id
_entity.type
_entity.pdbx_description
1 polymer ?
#
loop_
_entity_poly.entity_id
_entity_poly.type
_entity_poly.pdbx_seq_one_letter_code
_entity_poly.pdbx_strand_id
1 'polypeptide(L)'
;ATDLAFVTVDCNGTPITKQSNFTPFCKRLRELDAFREKCYYCDACGGRKARRIGKAYVYICHAGLIDFAIPIMIKGQYVGAFLAGQVTSTDFADLKKITTQSEDWKDNQELVELYSQVKEVSVEKIEAVAQIICDSYNYSVEREYANKVDAELREKDYKLMKEEKLRIEMEKSLRDIELKALHYQINPHFLFNVLNTIGRLAFFENAKMTED
;
A
#
# COMPACT_ATOMS: atom_id res chain seq x y z
N ALA A 1 10.81 -19.30 -13.79
CA ALA A 1 11.44 -17.99 -13.68
C ALA A 1 11.67 -17.49 -15.10
N THR A 2 11.25 -16.28 -15.41
CA THR A 2 11.54 -15.63 -16.68
C THR A 2 12.98 -15.12 -16.60
N ASP A 3 13.83 -15.47 -17.58
CA ASP A 3 15.20 -14.94 -17.68
C ASP A 3 15.23 -13.48 -18.17
N LEU A 4 14.12 -12.76 -18.04
CA LEU A 4 14.01 -11.37 -18.44
C LEU A 4 14.68 -10.44 -17.43
N ALA A 5 15.27 -9.36 -17.92
CA ALA A 5 15.74 -8.27 -17.12
C ALA A 5 14.54 -7.51 -16.50
N PHE A 6 14.69 -6.99 -15.27
CA PHE A 6 13.67 -6.15 -14.68
C PHE A 6 14.23 -5.12 -13.69
N VAL A 7 13.49 -4.03 -13.52
CA VAL A 7 13.77 -2.96 -12.57
C VAL A 7 12.48 -2.19 -12.28
N THR A 8 12.36 -1.64 -11.08
CA THR A 8 11.30 -0.68 -10.75
C THR A 8 11.88 0.73 -10.81
N VAL A 9 11.15 1.66 -11.42
CA VAL A 9 11.56 3.05 -11.59
C VAL A 9 10.51 4.01 -11.04
N ASP A 10 10.92 5.22 -10.68
CA ASP A 10 10.04 6.33 -10.33
C ASP A 10 9.35 6.94 -11.57
N CYS A 11 8.60 8.01 -11.37
CA CYS A 11 7.90 8.74 -12.45
C CYS A 11 8.85 9.37 -13.49
N ASN A 12 10.11 9.55 -13.14
CA ASN A 12 11.15 10.13 -13.99
C ASN A 12 12.01 9.06 -14.69
N GLY A 13 11.74 7.78 -14.42
CA GLY A 13 12.51 6.66 -14.98
C GLY A 13 13.77 6.31 -14.19
N THR A 14 13.98 6.94 -13.02
CA THR A 14 15.12 6.65 -12.16
C THR A 14 14.89 5.33 -11.41
N PRO A 15 15.87 4.38 -11.42
CA PRO A 15 15.73 3.12 -10.72
C PRO A 15 15.54 3.30 -9.20
N ILE A 16 14.49 2.67 -8.66
CA ILE A 16 14.20 2.59 -7.21
C ILE A 16 14.72 1.27 -6.63
N THR A 17 14.69 0.20 -7.44
CA THR A 17 15.20 -1.12 -7.03
C THR A 17 16.53 -1.42 -7.70
N LYS A 18 17.26 -2.40 -7.16
CA LYS A 18 18.41 -2.96 -7.87
C LYS A 18 17.96 -3.59 -9.17
N GLN A 19 18.77 -3.41 -10.20
CA GLN A 19 18.59 -4.05 -11.49
C GLN A 19 18.78 -5.56 -11.34
N SER A 20 17.90 -6.36 -11.94
CA SER A 20 17.97 -7.80 -11.91
C SER A 20 18.01 -8.36 -13.32
N ASN A 21 18.88 -9.33 -13.56
CA ASN A 21 19.09 -10.00 -14.85
C ASN A 21 19.36 -9.07 -16.04
N PHE A 22 19.84 -7.84 -15.81
CA PHE A 22 20.16 -6.92 -16.91
C PHE A 22 21.18 -7.55 -17.84
N THR A 23 20.92 -7.38 -19.15
CA THR A 23 21.86 -7.83 -20.17
C THR A 23 23.20 -7.10 -20.03
N PRO A 24 24.33 -7.73 -20.38
CA PRO A 24 25.62 -7.07 -20.40
C PRO A 24 25.61 -5.77 -21.24
N PHE A 25 24.89 -5.79 -22.37
CA PHE A 25 24.67 -4.62 -23.21
C PHE A 25 24.06 -3.44 -22.45
N CYS A 26 22.91 -3.67 -21.80
CA CYS A 26 22.21 -2.60 -21.07
C CYS A 26 23.01 -2.11 -19.84
N LYS A 27 23.73 -2.99 -19.16
CA LYS A 27 24.63 -2.60 -18.05
C LYS A 27 25.69 -1.65 -18.58
N ARG A 28 26.42 -2.07 -19.64
CA ARG A 28 27.49 -1.27 -20.22
C ARG A 28 27.00 0.06 -20.81
N LEU A 29 25.85 0.01 -21.50
CA LEU A 29 25.24 1.21 -22.07
C LEU A 29 24.90 2.25 -21.00
N ARG A 30 24.36 1.83 -19.85
CA ARG A 30 23.99 2.71 -18.73
C ARG A 30 25.18 3.22 -17.92
N GLU A 31 26.37 2.66 -18.07
CA GLU A 31 27.60 3.22 -17.50
C GLU A 31 28.03 4.51 -18.22
N LEU A 32 27.64 4.65 -19.48
CA LEU A 32 27.94 5.82 -20.30
C LEU A 32 26.89 6.91 -20.06
N ASP A 33 27.28 8.07 -19.53
CA ASP A 33 26.36 9.13 -19.12
C ASP A 33 25.39 9.56 -20.24
N ALA A 34 25.89 9.71 -21.47
CA ALA A 34 25.09 10.12 -22.62
C ALA A 34 23.94 9.14 -22.95
N PHE A 35 24.11 7.86 -22.67
CA PHE A 35 23.07 6.84 -22.90
C PHE A 35 22.24 6.57 -21.66
N ARG A 36 22.79 6.72 -20.47
CA ARG A 36 22.07 6.54 -19.22
C ARG A 36 20.84 7.46 -19.13
N GLU A 37 20.99 8.74 -19.45
CA GLU A 37 19.89 9.68 -19.47
C GLU A 37 18.82 9.30 -20.51
N LYS A 38 19.23 8.84 -21.70
CA LYS A 38 18.31 8.35 -22.72
C LYS A 38 17.57 7.10 -22.25
N CYS A 39 18.23 6.17 -21.53
CA CYS A 39 17.58 5.00 -20.94
C CYS A 39 16.51 5.43 -19.91
N TYR A 40 16.85 6.29 -18.96
CA TYR A 40 15.89 6.78 -17.95
C TYR A 40 14.71 7.51 -18.58
N TYR A 41 14.96 8.29 -19.61
CA TYR A 41 13.88 8.95 -20.36
C TYR A 41 12.96 7.94 -21.07
N CYS A 42 13.49 6.89 -21.69
CA CYS A 42 12.72 5.78 -22.25
C CYS A 42 11.86 5.10 -21.19
N ASP A 43 12.48 4.77 -20.05
CA ASP A 43 11.83 4.13 -18.91
C ASP A 43 10.64 4.97 -18.41
N ALA A 44 10.82 6.28 -18.25
CA ALA A 44 9.76 7.22 -17.89
C ALA A 44 8.65 7.29 -18.96
N CYS A 45 9.01 7.31 -20.24
CA CYS A 45 8.04 7.35 -21.34
C CYS A 45 7.21 6.07 -21.39
N GLY A 46 7.85 4.90 -21.25
CA GLY A 46 7.18 3.60 -21.17
C GLY A 46 6.17 3.55 -20.03
N GLY A 47 6.59 3.93 -18.82
CA GLY A 47 5.73 3.98 -17.64
C GLY A 47 4.54 4.92 -17.78
N ARG A 48 4.76 6.13 -18.30
CA ARG A 48 3.69 7.10 -18.57
C ARG A 48 2.70 6.61 -19.64
N LYS A 49 3.18 5.90 -20.65
CA LYS A 49 2.33 5.31 -21.68
C LYS A 49 1.49 4.18 -21.12
N ALA A 50 2.11 3.25 -20.37
CA ALA A 50 1.43 2.17 -19.65
C ALA A 50 0.34 2.71 -18.71
N ARG A 51 0.65 3.76 -17.91
CA ARG A 51 -0.35 4.47 -17.08
C ARG A 51 -1.56 4.93 -17.89
N ARG A 52 -1.32 5.55 -19.06
CA ARG A 52 -2.40 6.12 -19.89
C ARG A 52 -3.36 5.06 -20.40
N ILE A 53 -2.84 3.88 -20.73
CA ILE A 53 -3.65 2.76 -21.24
C ILE A 53 -4.18 1.84 -20.13
N GLY A 54 -3.69 1.97 -18.90
CA GLY A 54 -4.08 1.15 -17.74
C GLY A 54 -3.65 -0.32 -17.81
N LYS A 55 -2.67 -0.65 -18.68
CA LYS A 55 -2.20 -2.01 -18.93
C LYS A 55 -0.70 -2.02 -19.15
N ALA A 56 -0.09 -3.23 -19.21
CA ALA A 56 1.27 -3.36 -19.68
C ALA A 56 1.41 -2.77 -21.09
N TYR A 57 2.52 -2.10 -21.35
CA TYR A 57 2.83 -1.51 -22.64
C TYR A 57 4.17 -2.00 -23.13
N VAL A 58 4.17 -2.73 -24.26
CA VAL A 58 5.37 -3.24 -24.92
C VAL A 58 5.83 -2.22 -25.96
N TYR A 59 7.13 -1.96 -26.02
CA TYR A 59 7.70 -0.93 -26.90
C TYR A 59 9.16 -1.22 -27.26
N ILE A 60 9.66 -0.49 -28.25
CA ILE A 60 11.09 -0.51 -28.61
C ILE A 60 11.77 0.68 -27.92
N CYS A 61 12.81 0.43 -27.11
CA CYS A 61 13.60 1.45 -26.44
C CYS A 61 14.54 2.18 -27.43
N HIS A 62 15.21 3.26 -26.99
CA HIS A 62 16.08 4.05 -27.86
C HIS A 62 17.24 3.27 -28.48
N ALA A 63 17.68 2.19 -27.83
CA ALA A 63 18.78 1.34 -28.32
C ALA A 63 18.31 0.18 -29.19
N GLY A 64 17.01 0.07 -29.48
CA GLY A 64 16.43 -0.95 -30.36
C GLY A 64 16.05 -2.26 -29.67
N LEU A 65 16.08 -2.33 -28.34
CA LEU A 65 15.61 -3.49 -27.59
C LEU A 65 14.11 -3.37 -27.27
N ILE A 66 13.46 -4.52 -27.13
CA ILE A 66 12.07 -4.63 -26.71
C ILE A 66 12.02 -4.68 -25.20
N ASP A 67 11.27 -3.74 -24.64
CA ASP A 67 10.94 -3.62 -23.24
C ASP A 67 9.43 -3.53 -23.04
N PHE A 68 8.94 -3.81 -21.84
CA PHE A 68 7.58 -3.48 -21.46
C PHE A 68 7.55 -2.77 -20.10
N ALA A 69 6.56 -1.90 -19.95
CA ALA A 69 6.30 -1.17 -18.72
C ALA A 69 4.93 -1.57 -18.14
N ILE A 70 4.87 -1.73 -16.83
CA ILE A 70 3.65 -1.93 -16.05
C ILE A 70 3.51 -0.76 -15.09
N PRO A 71 2.40 0.00 -15.10
CA PRO A 71 2.24 1.16 -14.24
C PRO A 71 1.98 0.73 -12.80
N ILE A 72 2.66 1.39 -11.85
CA ILE A 72 2.40 1.20 -10.43
C ILE A 72 1.44 2.30 -9.99
N MET A 73 0.23 1.89 -9.59
CA MET A 73 -0.81 2.79 -9.12
C MET A 73 -1.07 2.56 -7.63
N ILE A 74 -1.00 3.63 -6.82
CA ILE A 74 -1.37 3.60 -5.41
C ILE A 74 -2.45 4.66 -5.18
N LYS A 75 -3.62 4.27 -4.70
CA LYS A 75 -4.79 5.17 -4.50
C LYS A 75 -5.14 5.98 -5.76
N GLY A 76 -5.03 5.36 -6.93
CA GLY A 76 -5.28 6.05 -8.21
C GLY A 76 -4.17 7.01 -8.64
N GLN A 77 -3.10 7.15 -7.87
CA GLN A 77 -1.94 7.96 -8.22
C GLN A 77 -0.84 7.11 -8.84
N TYR A 78 -0.26 7.59 -9.93
CA TYR A 78 0.89 6.98 -10.56
C TYR A 78 2.16 7.30 -9.77
N VAL A 79 2.83 6.28 -9.26
CA VAL A 79 4.05 6.44 -8.45
C VAL A 79 5.32 5.97 -9.14
N GLY A 80 5.19 5.25 -10.25
CA GLY A 80 6.30 4.71 -11.01
C GLY A 80 5.89 3.54 -11.89
N ALA A 81 6.87 2.81 -12.42
CA ALA A 81 6.64 1.66 -13.27
C ALA A 81 7.56 0.49 -12.95
N PHE A 82 7.04 -0.70 -13.11
CA PHE A 82 7.84 -1.91 -13.24
C PHE A 82 8.20 -2.09 -14.72
N LEU A 83 9.48 -2.21 -15.01
CA LEU A 83 10.01 -2.38 -16.35
C LEU A 83 10.66 -3.74 -16.46
N ALA A 84 10.43 -4.42 -17.59
CA ALA A 84 11.14 -5.65 -17.89
C ALA A 84 11.27 -5.85 -19.42
N GLY A 85 12.20 -6.70 -19.81
CA GLY A 85 12.46 -6.97 -21.23
C GLY A 85 13.93 -7.16 -21.51
N GLN A 86 14.52 -6.22 -22.27
CA GLN A 86 15.89 -6.23 -22.78
C GLN A 86 16.13 -7.42 -23.73
N VAL A 87 15.21 -7.60 -24.68
CA VAL A 87 15.26 -8.67 -25.68
C VAL A 87 15.21 -8.08 -27.09
N THR A 88 15.58 -8.90 -28.07
CA THR A 88 15.36 -8.62 -29.51
C THR A 88 14.26 -9.52 -30.06
N SER A 89 13.72 -9.18 -31.23
CA SER A 89 12.83 -10.02 -32.02
C SER A 89 13.05 -9.75 -33.48
N THR A 90 12.77 -10.73 -34.31
CA THR A 90 12.71 -10.59 -35.79
C THR A 90 11.34 -10.05 -36.25
N ASP A 91 10.32 -10.19 -35.41
CA ASP A 91 8.94 -9.81 -35.71
C ASP A 91 8.49 -8.66 -34.78
N PHE A 92 8.97 -7.45 -35.08
CA PHE A 92 8.62 -6.24 -34.32
C PHE A 92 7.98 -5.14 -35.17
N ALA A 93 7.47 -5.47 -36.36
CA ALA A 93 6.94 -4.48 -37.30
C ALA A 93 5.80 -3.62 -36.70
N ASP A 94 4.99 -4.19 -35.81
CA ASP A 94 3.85 -3.51 -35.18
C ASP A 94 4.21 -2.78 -33.88
N LEU A 95 5.41 -2.99 -33.33
CA LEU A 95 5.84 -2.33 -32.10
C LEU A 95 6.23 -0.88 -32.35
N LYS A 96 5.81 -0.01 -31.45
CA LYS A 96 6.13 1.42 -31.54
C LYS A 96 7.45 1.71 -30.80
N LYS A 97 8.27 2.53 -31.44
CA LYS A 97 9.43 3.14 -30.80
C LYS A 97 8.94 4.19 -29.80
N ILE A 98 9.39 4.05 -28.53
CA ILE A 98 8.91 4.93 -27.46
C ILE A 98 9.52 6.33 -27.52
N THR A 99 10.75 6.40 -28.07
CA THR A 99 11.51 7.64 -28.27
C THR A 99 12.29 7.59 -29.57
N THR A 100 13.01 8.65 -29.90
CA THR A 100 13.97 8.67 -31.01
C THR A 100 15.04 7.59 -30.78
N GLN A 101 15.35 6.85 -31.80
CA GLN A 101 16.38 5.82 -31.75
C GLN A 101 17.76 6.47 -31.70
N SER A 102 18.65 5.92 -30.86
CA SER A 102 20.05 6.26 -30.82
C SER A 102 20.82 5.22 -31.61
N GLU A 103 21.54 5.64 -32.62
CA GLU A 103 22.41 4.73 -33.39
C GLU A 103 23.88 4.90 -33.02
N ASP A 104 24.20 5.95 -32.29
CA ASP A 104 25.59 6.32 -31.87
C ASP A 104 26.34 5.19 -31.13
N TRP A 105 25.59 4.30 -30.46
CA TRP A 105 26.19 3.13 -29.79
C TRP A 105 26.77 2.10 -30.76
N LYS A 106 26.30 2.10 -32.02
CA LYS A 106 26.78 1.18 -33.08
C LYS A 106 28.23 1.46 -33.51
N ASP A 107 28.72 2.67 -33.23
CA ASP A 107 30.10 3.08 -33.47
C ASP A 107 31.04 2.45 -32.43
N ASN A 108 30.54 1.90 -31.35
CA ASN A 108 31.32 1.24 -30.30
C ASN A 108 31.26 -0.30 -30.51
N GLN A 109 32.37 -0.88 -30.90
CA GLN A 109 32.46 -2.30 -31.22
C GLN A 109 32.13 -3.22 -30.03
N GLU A 110 32.53 -2.82 -28.80
CA GLU A 110 32.16 -3.52 -27.57
C GLU A 110 30.62 -3.61 -27.41
N LEU A 111 29.93 -2.50 -27.62
CA LEU A 111 28.47 -2.49 -27.53
C LEU A 111 27.77 -3.30 -28.61
N VAL A 112 28.31 -3.30 -29.83
CA VAL A 112 27.80 -4.13 -30.94
C VAL A 112 27.94 -5.62 -30.62
N GLU A 113 29.09 -6.04 -30.08
CA GLU A 113 29.30 -7.41 -29.66
C GLU A 113 28.36 -7.84 -28.54
N LEU A 114 28.17 -6.98 -27.53
CA LEU A 114 27.24 -7.25 -26.43
C LEU A 114 25.78 -7.25 -26.89
N TYR A 115 25.43 -6.42 -27.87
CA TYR A 115 24.06 -6.40 -28.44
C TYR A 115 23.76 -7.71 -29.18
N SER A 116 24.72 -8.26 -29.91
CA SER A 116 24.56 -9.52 -30.62
C SER A 116 24.27 -10.75 -29.73
N GLN A 117 24.60 -10.63 -28.43
CA GLN A 117 24.35 -11.66 -27.42
C GLN A 117 22.98 -11.52 -26.73
N VAL A 118 22.24 -10.46 -27.07
CA VAL A 118 20.92 -10.26 -26.49
C VAL A 118 19.96 -11.35 -27.00
N LYS A 119 19.20 -11.92 -26.07
CA LYS A 119 18.26 -13.02 -26.35
C LYS A 119 17.15 -12.55 -27.28
N GLU A 120 16.87 -13.37 -28.28
CA GLU A 120 15.74 -13.20 -29.17
C GLU A 120 14.49 -13.87 -28.60
N VAL A 121 13.34 -13.15 -28.58
CA VAL A 121 12.06 -13.63 -28.09
C VAL A 121 10.95 -13.09 -29.00
N SER A 122 9.96 -13.91 -29.36
CA SER A 122 8.82 -13.45 -30.16
C SER A 122 7.98 -12.41 -29.41
N VAL A 123 7.42 -11.45 -30.15
CA VAL A 123 6.59 -10.36 -29.59
C VAL A 123 5.39 -10.93 -28.85
N GLU A 124 4.69 -11.91 -29.41
CA GLU A 124 3.56 -12.58 -28.76
C GLU A 124 3.90 -13.09 -27.35
N LYS A 125 5.09 -13.70 -27.21
CA LYS A 125 5.55 -14.22 -25.93
C LYS A 125 5.84 -13.11 -24.93
N ILE A 126 6.41 -11.99 -25.40
CA ILE A 126 6.66 -10.82 -24.55
C ILE A 126 5.35 -10.20 -24.10
N GLU A 127 4.36 -10.04 -24.98
CA GLU A 127 3.04 -9.51 -24.65
C GLU A 127 2.30 -10.40 -23.64
N ALA A 128 2.32 -11.73 -23.84
CA ALA A 128 1.73 -12.67 -22.90
C ALA A 128 2.37 -12.59 -21.52
N VAL A 129 3.71 -12.54 -21.45
CA VAL A 129 4.46 -12.41 -20.20
C VAL A 129 4.16 -11.06 -19.54
N ALA A 130 4.15 -9.98 -20.32
CA ALA A 130 3.84 -8.64 -19.80
C ALA A 130 2.44 -8.57 -19.18
N GLN A 131 1.44 -9.20 -19.81
CA GLN A 131 0.09 -9.25 -19.29
C GLN A 131 0.02 -10.06 -17.99
N ILE A 132 0.60 -11.25 -17.93
CA ILE A 132 0.62 -12.09 -16.72
C ILE A 132 1.30 -11.38 -15.56
N ILE A 133 2.42 -10.72 -15.80
CA ILE A 133 3.14 -9.98 -14.77
C ILE A 133 2.33 -8.77 -14.34
N CYS A 134 1.67 -8.05 -15.27
CA CYS A 134 0.81 -6.91 -14.98
C CYS A 134 -0.32 -7.30 -14.02
N ASP A 135 -1.04 -8.37 -14.34
CA ASP A 135 -2.16 -8.83 -13.52
C ASP A 135 -1.69 -9.29 -12.13
N SER A 136 -0.59 -10.05 -12.07
CA SER A 136 -0.01 -10.52 -10.81
C SER A 136 0.52 -9.38 -9.95
N TYR A 137 1.18 -8.40 -10.58
CA TYR A 137 1.77 -7.26 -9.89
C TYR A 137 0.70 -6.32 -9.32
N ASN A 138 -0.28 -5.94 -10.14
CA ASN A 138 -1.39 -5.09 -9.70
C ASN A 138 -2.17 -5.74 -8.56
N TYR A 139 -2.47 -7.04 -8.68
CA TYR A 139 -3.12 -7.80 -7.60
C TYR A 139 -2.31 -7.77 -6.29
N SER A 140 -0.99 -7.94 -6.38
CA SER A 140 -0.12 -7.94 -5.20
C SER A 140 -0.06 -6.56 -4.52
N VAL A 141 0.05 -5.48 -5.32
CA VAL A 141 0.07 -4.10 -4.80
C VAL A 141 -1.25 -3.73 -4.13
N GLU A 142 -2.38 -4.06 -4.77
CA GLU A 142 -3.72 -3.80 -4.20
C GLU A 142 -3.92 -4.57 -2.90
N ARG A 143 -3.51 -5.83 -2.85
CA ARG A 143 -3.62 -6.67 -1.66
C ARG A 143 -2.80 -6.15 -0.49
N GLU A 144 -1.53 -5.79 -0.72
CA GLU A 144 -0.67 -5.21 0.31
C GLU A 144 -1.23 -3.90 0.85
N TYR A 145 -1.75 -3.07 -0.05
CA TYR A 145 -2.39 -1.83 0.35
C TYR A 145 -3.66 -2.08 1.19
N ALA A 146 -4.53 -3.00 0.77
CA ALA A 146 -5.73 -3.37 1.52
C ALA A 146 -5.38 -3.91 2.92
N ASN A 147 -4.36 -4.78 3.03
CA ASN A 147 -3.88 -5.31 4.31
C ASN A 147 -3.40 -4.19 5.25
N LYS A 148 -2.69 -3.20 4.72
CA LYS A 148 -2.21 -2.06 5.51
C LYS A 148 -3.35 -1.20 6.04
N VAL A 149 -4.33 -0.89 5.19
CA VAL A 149 -5.53 -0.13 5.59
C VAL A 149 -6.32 -0.87 6.66
N ASP A 150 -6.47 -2.20 6.51
CA ASP A 150 -7.18 -3.05 7.48
C ASP A 150 -6.47 -3.06 8.85
N ALA A 151 -5.15 -3.13 8.85
CA ALA A 151 -4.36 -3.05 10.08
C ALA A 151 -4.50 -1.68 10.78
N GLU A 152 -4.48 -0.57 10.04
CA GLU A 152 -4.68 0.78 10.57
C GLU A 152 -6.11 0.96 11.15
N LEU A 153 -7.12 0.40 10.48
CA LEU A 153 -8.51 0.42 10.97
C LEU A 153 -8.64 -0.35 12.27
N ARG A 154 -8.11 -1.57 12.34
CA ARG A 154 -8.14 -2.39 13.57
C ARG A 154 -7.47 -1.69 14.75
N GLU A 155 -6.36 -1.01 14.52
CA GLU A 155 -5.69 -0.25 15.58
C GLU A 155 -6.56 0.91 16.09
N LYS A 156 -7.24 1.63 15.19
CA LYS A 156 -8.16 2.71 15.55
C LYS A 156 -9.37 2.18 16.32
N ASP A 157 -9.98 1.10 15.85
CA ASP A 157 -11.13 0.47 16.51
C ASP A 157 -10.76 -0.01 17.92
N TYR A 158 -9.58 -0.60 18.08
CA TYR A 158 -9.09 -1.01 19.40
C TYR A 158 -8.93 0.18 20.36
N LYS A 159 -8.39 1.31 19.87
CA LYS A 159 -8.27 2.54 20.68
C LYS A 159 -9.64 3.08 21.08
N LEU A 160 -10.59 3.15 20.16
CA LEU A 160 -11.96 3.61 20.43
C LEU A 160 -12.66 2.71 21.44
N MET A 161 -12.57 1.39 21.31
CA MET A 161 -13.14 0.45 22.28
C MET A 161 -12.56 0.63 23.68
N LYS A 162 -11.25 0.88 23.78
CA LYS A 162 -10.58 1.13 25.06
C LYS A 162 -11.06 2.43 25.71
N GLU A 163 -11.21 3.50 24.94
CA GLU A 163 -11.72 4.79 25.41
C GLU A 163 -13.18 4.66 25.86
N GLU A 164 -14.00 3.95 25.10
CA GLU A 164 -15.42 3.74 25.47
C GLU A 164 -15.55 2.91 26.74
N LYS A 165 -14.75 1.86 26.89
CA LYS A 165 -14.72 1.08 28.14
C LYS A 165 -14.38 1.95 29.35
N LEU A 166 -13.35 2.78 29.22
CA LEU A 166 -12.93 3.70 30.28
C LEU A 166 -14.05 4.70 30.63
N ARG A 167 -14.74 5.22 29.61
CA ARG A 167 -15.88 6.14 29.81
C ARG A 167 -17.01 5.46 30.60
N ILE A 168 -17.38 4.23 30.22
CA ILE A 168 -18.42 3.45 30.92
C ILE A 168 -18.01 3.20 32.37
N GLU A 169 -16.75 2.86 32.65
CA GLU A 169 -16.24 2.65 34.02
C GLU A 169 -16.30 3.95 34.83
N MET A 170 -15.97 5.09 34.24
CA MET A 170 -16.07 6.41 34.89
C MET A 170 -17.53 6.78 35.19
N GLU A 171 -18.45 6.60 34.22
CA GLU A 171 -19.88 6.87 34.41
C GLU A 171 -20.48 5.99 35.52
N LYS A 172 -20.08 4.74 35.62
CA LYS A 172 -20.48 3.83 36.71
C LYS A 172 -19.95 4.32 38.05
N SER A 173 -18.68 4.68 38.13
CA SER A 173 -18.08 5.23 39.35
C SER A 173 -18.76 6.53 39.81
N LEU A 174 -19.07 7.40 38.86
CA LEU A 174 -19.80 8.66 39.17
C LEU A 174 -21.17 8.36 39.77
N ARG A 175 -21.93 7.45 39.15
CA ARG A 175 -23.24 7.02 39.62
C ARG A 175 -23.19 6.41 41.03
N ASP A 176 -22.15 5.58 41.29
CA ASP A 176 -21.96 5.02 42.64
C ASP A 176 -21.64 6.10 43.70
N ILE A 177 -20.90 7.13 43.32
CA ILE A 177 -20.61 8.26 44.20
C ILE A 177 -21.90 9.09 44.48
N GLU A 178 -22.69 9.36 43.44
CA GLU A 178 -23.96 10.08 43.56
C GLU A 178 -24.94 9.32 44.50
N LEU A 179 -25.06 7.99 44.30
CA LEU A 179 -25.89 7.15 45.17
C LEU A 179 -25.42 7.19 46.66
N LYS A 180 -24.10 7.14 46.87
CA LYS A 180 -23.53 7.26 48.22
C LYS A 180 -23.82 8.63 48.81
N ALA A 181 -23.67 9.71 48.04
CA ALA A 181 -23.96 11.07 48.48
C ALA A 181 -25.46 11.24 48.89
N LEU A 182 -26.38 10.68 48.08
CA LEU A 182 -27.80 10.68 48.43
C LEU A 182 -28.07 9.85 49.70
N HIS A 183 -27.40 8.73 49.89
CA HIS A 183 -27.54 7.91 51.09
C HIS A 183 -27.04 8.64 52.34
N TYR A 184 -25.99 9.47 52.25
CA TYR A 184 -25.48 10.28 53.37
C TYR A 184 -26.36 11.46 53.66
N GLN A 185 -27.19 11.96 52.74
CA GLN A 185 -28.17 13.03 53.01
C GLN A 185 -29.32 12.54 53.88
N ILE A 186 -29.64 11.25 53.88
CA ILE A 186 -30.58 10.62 54.80
C ILE A 186 -29.76 10.32 56.08
N ASN A 187 -29.77 11.23 57.05
CA ASN A 187 -29.05 11.04 58.29
C ASN A 187 -29.56 9.75 59.00
N PRO A 188 -28.81 8.63 59.00
CA PRO A 188 -29.30 7.35 59.56
C PRO A 188 -29.62 7.48 61.03
N HIS A 189 -28.87 8.34 61.74
CA HIS A 189 -29.10 8.60 63.18
C HIS A 189 -30.42 9.35 63.42
N PHE A 190 -30.79 10.26 62.55
CA PHE A 190 -32.08 10.92 62.64
C PHE A 190 -33.23 9.93 62.41
N LEU A 191 -33.16 9.09 61.40
CA LEU A 191 -34.18 8.07 61.12
C LEU A 191 -34.34 7.12 62.32
N PHE A 192 -33.21 6.65 62.86
CA PHE A 192 -33.19 5.77 64.04
C PHE A 192 -33.81 6.45 65.28
N ASN A 193 -33.54 7.71 65.49
CA ASN A 193 -34.10 8.48 66.60
C ASN A 193 -35.61 8.68 66.40
N VAL A 194 -36.05 8.99 65.18
CA VAL A 194 -37.49 9.14 64.88
C VAL A 194 -38.24 7.81 65.07
N LEU A 195 -37.72 6.72 64.53
CA LEU A 195 -38.31 5.41 64.71
C LEU A 195 -38.36 4.95 66.18
N ASN A 196 -37.31 5.17 66.94
CA ASN A 196 -37.29 4.89 68.37
C ASN A 196 -38.32 5.74 69.14
N THR A 197 -38.49 7.02 68.75
CA THR A 197 -39.47 7.90 69.38
C THR A 197 -40.90 7.43 69.05
N ILE A 198 -41.16 7.06 67.81
CA ILE A 198 -42.44 6.49 67.39
C ILE A 198 -42.75 5.19 68.16
N GLY A 199 -41.77 4.26 68.24
CA GLY A 199 -41.93 3.03 68.98
C GLY A 199 -42.19 3.23 70.45
N ARG A 200 -41.53 4.23 71.10
CA ARG A 200 -41.81 4.59 72.51
C ARG A 200 -43.22 5.20 72.69
N LEU A 201 -43.64 6.07 71.75
CA LEU A 201 -45.01 6.61 71.79
C LEU A 201 -46.08 5.57 71.62
N ALA A 202 -45.87 4.62 70.67
CA ALA A 202 -46.75 3.47 70.42
C ALA A 202 -46.89 2.58 71.66
N PHE A 203 -45.78 2.37 72.38
CA PHE A 203 -45.79 1.62 73.64
C PHE A 203 -46.58 2.33 74.71
N PHE A 204 -46.45 3.66 74.87
CA PHE A 204 -47.20 4.45 75.84
C PHE A 204 -48.69 4.51 75.51
N GLU A 205 -49.08 4.53 74.22
CA GLU A 205 -50.46 4.56 73.77
C GLU A 205 -51.15 3.19 73.72
N ASN A 206 -50.40 2.10 74.06
CA ASN A 206 -50.92 0.72 74.04
C ASN A 206 -51.32 0.24 72.61
N ALA A 207 -50.78 0.87 71.58
CA ALA A 207 -51.06 0.58 70.19
C ALA A 207 -50.22 -0.64 69.69
N LYS A 208 -50.66 -1.86 69.98
CA LYS A 208 -49.99 -3.11 69.66
C LYS A 208 -49.67 -3.35 68.16
N MET A 209 -50.25 -2.57 67.27
CA MET A 209 -50.02 -2.70 65.79
C MET A 209 -48.86 -1.82 65.26
N THR A 210 -48.16 -1.06 66.09
CA THR A 210 -47.05 -0.18 65.66
C THR A 210 -45.68 -0.70 66.12
N GLU A 211 -45.60 -1.83 66.79
CA GLU A 211 -44.40 -2.38 67.42
C GLU A 211 -43.68 -3.43 66.51
N ASP A 212 -44.36 -3.98 65.45
CA ASP A 212 -43.77 -4.88 64.44
C ASP A 212 -43.27 -4.11 63.22
#